data_a8b9602c7f531a9041b484df54c04bfa
#
_entry.id   a8b9602c7f531a9041b484df54c04bfa
#
_cell.length_a   1.000
_cell.length_b   1.000
_cell.length_c   1.000
_cell.angle_alpha   90.00
_cell.angle_beta   90.00
_cell.angle_gamma   90.00
#
_symmetry.space_group_name_H-M   'P 1'
#
loop_
_entity.id
_entity.type
_entity.pdbx_description
1 polymer ?
#
loop_
_entity_poly.entity_id
_entity_poly.type
_entity_poly.pdbx_seq_one_letter_code
_entity_poly.pdbx_strand_id
1 'polypeptide(L)'
;MAKQVPYKIYLTEAELPKAWYNVRADMKTGHSPMLHPGTLKPVTAEDLTPVFCEELVKQELNSTDRYIEIPEEIRDFYKMYRPSPLVRAYCLEKALNTPAKIYYKYEGGNTSGSHKLNSAVAQAYYAKKQGLKGVTTETGAGQWGTAVSMACSYFGLDCRIYMVKVSYEQKPYRKAVMETYGAKIFASPSDTTEIGRKILAEFPETTGSLGCAISEAVEAALTNEGYRYVLGSVLNQVLIHQSVIGLEAKAAMLKYDEYPDIVIGSAGGGSNLGGLMAPFMEDKLAGRRAPYFIAVEPASCPSMTRGRFAYDFCDTGKVTPLAKMYTLGSAFIPSANHAGGLRYHGMSPILSQLYHDGYIDEARAVEQTSVFEAAVQFARVEGILPAPESAHAIRVAIDEAIKCRESGEEKTILFGLTGTGYFDLSAYMAYNEGRMSDYIPTDEDLERGFASIPSLPGIQ
;
A
#
# COMPACT_ATOMS: atom_id res chain seq x y z
N MET A 1 2.14 -35.59 -18.21
CA MET A 1 2.18 -34.34 -18.96
C MET A 1 1.94 -33.18 -17.96
N ALA A 2 2.81 -32.16 -17.93
CA ALA A 2 2.57 -30.96 -17.12
C ALA A 2 1.23 -30.35 -17.56
N LYS A 3 0.39 -29.94 -16.59
CA LYS A 3 -0.87 -29.25 -16.90
C LYS A 3 -0.54 -27.93 -17.56
N GLN A 4 -1.11 -27.65 -18.73
CA GLN A 4 -0.96 -26.35 -19.35
C GLN A 4 -1.61 -25.30 -18.45
N VAL A 5 -0.86 -24.25 -18.09
CA VAL A 5 -1.36 -23.14 -17.27
C VAL A 5 -2.35 -22.32 -18.10
N PRO A 6 -3.59 -22.07 -17.63
CA PRO A 6 -4.53 -21.20 -18.32
C PRO A 6 -4.12 -19.73 -18.20
N TYR A 7 -4.68 -18.85 -19.05
CA TYR A 7 -4.46 -17.39 -18.93
C TYR A 7 -4.86 -16.85 -17.56
N LYS A 8 -6.00 -17.33 -17.03
CA LYS A 8 -6.52 -16.90 -15.73
C LYS A 8 -6.72 -18.11 -14.85
N ILE A 9 -6.10 -18.08 -13.68
CA ILE A 9 -6.27 -19.09 -12.65
C ILE A 9 -7.19 -18.50 -11.58
N TYR A 10 -8.33 -19.15 -11.37
CA TYR A 10 -9.28 -18.82 -10.30
C TYR A 10 -9.24 -19.89 -9.23
N LEU A 11 -9.32 -19.45 -7.99
CA LEU A 11 -9.75 -20.28 -6.88
C LEU A 11 -11.30 -20.34 -6.86
N THR A 12 -11.84 -21.32 -6.20
CA THR A 12 -13.29 -21.36 -5.85
C THR A 12 -13.51 -20.57 -4.56
N GLU A 13 -14.74 -20.19 -4.23
CA GLU A 13 -15.08 -19.59 -2.94
C GLU A 13 -14.67 -20.47 -1.75
N ALA A 14 -14.75 -21.79 -1.89
CA ALA A 14 -14.35 -22.74 -0.86
C ALA A 14 -12.82 -22.74 -0.59
N GLU A 15 -12.04 -22.27 -1.55
CA GLU A 15 -10.57 -22.16 -1.46
C GLU A 15 -10.09 -20.78 -1.00
N LEU A 16 -11.02 -19.84 -0.74
CA LEU A 16 -10.69 -18.55 -0.15
C LEU A 16 -9.98 -18.73 1.21
N PRO A 17 -8.94 -17.94 1.50
CA PRO A 17 -8.29 -17.99 2.80
C PRO A 17 -9.28 -17.79 3.96
N LYS A 18 -9.20 -18.65 4.97
CA LYS A 18 -9.99 -18.57 6.19
C LYS A 18 -9.29 -17.79 7.30
N ALA A 19 -8.00 -17.55 7.14
CA ALA A 19 -7.19 -16.77 8.05
C ALA A 19 -6.21 -15.89 7.26
N TRP A 20 -5.92 -14.72 7.81
CA TRP A 20 -4.83 -13.87 7.39
C TRP A 20 -3.51 -14.35 7.98
N TYR A 21 -2.41 -14.08 7.30
CA TYR A 21 -1.07 -14.36 7.80
C TYR A 21 -0.41 -13.10 8.36
N ASN A 22 0.18 -13.24 9.55
CA ASN A 22 0.92 -12.20 10.25
C ASN A 22 2.43 -12.49 10.17
N VAL A 23 3.12 -11.83 9.24
CA VAL A 23 4.55 -12.03 9.02
C VAL A 23 5.39 -11.71 10.26
N ARG A 24 4.92 -10.78 11.10
CA ARG A 24 5.61 -10.36 12.32
C ARG A 24 5.87 -11.52 13.29
N ALA A 25 4.97 -12.50 13.34
CA ALA A 25 5.11 -13.67 14.21
C ALA A 25 6.28 -14.60 13.81
N ASP A 26 6.75 -14.53 12.55
CA ASP A 26 7.85 -15.34 12.04
C ASP A 26 9.17 -14.58 11.89
N MET A 27 9.19 -13.26 12.15
CA MET A 27 10.41 -12.45 12.07
C MET A 27 11.41 -12.85 13.17
N LYS A 28 12.63 -13.22 12.78
CA LYS A 28 13.66 -13.72 13.71
C LYS A 28 14.21 -12.66 14.64
N THR A 29 14.40 -11.45 14.14
CA THR A 29 14.92 -10.30 14.89
C THR A 29 13.82 -9.51 15.61
N GLY A 30 12.55 -9.87 15.37
CA GLY A 30 11.42 -9.04 15.76
C GLY A 30 11.38 -7.74 14.94
N HIS A 31 10.62 -6.77 15.40
CA HIS A 31 10.66 -5.41 14.88
C HIS A 31 10.70 -4.42 16.05
N SER A 32 11.30 -3.27 15.82
CA SER A 32 11.37 -2.20 16.82
C SER A 32 9.95 -1.72 17.17
N PRO A 33 9.57 -1.61 18.45
CA PRO A 33 8.25 -1.15 18.84
C PRO A 33 8.02 0.30 18.42
N MET A 34 6.79 0.67 18.14
CA MET A 34 6.42 2.09 18.07
C MET A 34 6.62 2.74 19.44
N LEU A 35 7.07 4.00 19.45
CA LEU A 35 7.34 4.75 20.67
C LEU A 35 6.33 5.89 20.85
N HIS A 36 5.85 6.05 22.07
CA HIS A 36 5.04 7.19 22.44
C HIS A 36 5.89 8.47 22.40
N PRO A 37 5.47 9.52 21.66
CA PRO A 37 6.31 10.68 21.37
C PRO A 37 6.73 11.47 22.61
N GLY A 38 5.90 11.49 23.65
CA GLY A 38 6.19 12.24 24.87
C GLY A 38 7.02 11.48 25.90
N THR A 39 6.97 10.12 25.91
CA THR A 39 7.67 9.31 26.93
C THR A 39 8.81 8.50 26.36
N LEU A 40 8.87 8.33 25.06
CA LEU A 40 9.80 7.47 24.30
C LEU A 40 9.77 6.00 24.75
N LYS A 41 8.72 5.57 25.43
CA LYS A 41 8.48 4.17 25.78
C LYS A 41 7.66 3.48 24.66
N PRO A 42 7.76 2.16 24.54
CA PRO A 42 6.88 1.42 23.65
C PRO A 42 5.41 1.77 23.89
N VAL A 43 4.66 2.01 22.81
CA VAL A 43 3.22 2.26 22.91
C VAL A 43 2.48 1.05 23.44
N THR A 44 1.45 1.32 24.23
CA THR A 44 0.55 0.32 24.80
C THR A 44 -0.80 0.29 24.05
N ALA A 45 -1.65 -0.65 24.37
CA ALA A 45 -3.01 -0.67 23.84
C ALA A 45 -3.81 0.58 24.25
N GLU A 46 -3.60 1.06 25.46
CA GLU A 46 -4.25 2.27 25.99
C GLU A 46 -3.87 3.52 25.22
N ASP A 47 -2.63 3.60 24.73
CA ASP A 47 -2.17 4.73 23.90
C ASP A 47 -2.83 4.75 22.50
N LEU A 48 -3.15 3.57 21.94
CA LEU A 48 -3.66 3.43 20.58
C LEU A 48 -5.19 3.39 20.48
N THR A 49 -5.89 2.88 21.52
CA THR A 49 -7.36 2.70 21.52
C THR A 49 -8.14 4.02 21.33
N PRO A 50 -7.67 5.20 21.78
CA PRO A 50 -8.36 6.45 21.43
C PRO A 50 -8.39 6.75 19.93
N VAL A 51 -7.37 6.30 19.19
CA VAL A 51 -7.22 6.54 17.74
C VAL A 51 -7.84 5.42 16.92
N PHE A 52 -7.58 4.17 17.24
CA PHE A 52 -8.03 2.99 16.49
C PHE A 52 -9.10 2.19 17.23
N CYS A 53 -9.90 1.40 16.52
CA CYS A 53 -10.78 0.46 17.19
C CYS A 53 -9.99 -0.68 17.85
N GLU A 54 -10.53 -1.23 18.94
CA GLU A 54 -9.83 -2.15 19.85
C GLU A 54 -9.26 -3.40 19.16
N GLU A 55 -10.02 -3.99 18.23
CA GLU A 55 -9.55 -5.18 17.52
C GLU A 55 -8.37 -4.88 16.60
N LEU A 56 -8.36 -3.71 15.96
CA LEU A 56 -7.24 -3.28 15.14
C LEU A 56 -5.98 -3.01 15.97
N VAL A 57 -6.15 -2.49 17.21
CA VAL A 57 -5.03 -2.34 18.17
C VAL A 57 -4.45 -3.70 18.55
N LYS A 58 -5.32 -4.70 18.83
CA LYS A 58 -4.86 -6.07 19.13
C LYS A 58 -4.06 -6.65 17.97
N GLN A 59 -4.56 -6.50 16.74
CA GLN A 59 -3.86 -6.99 15.54
C GLN A 59 -2.55 -6.23 15.28
N GLU A 60 -2.51 -4.91 15.53
CA GLU A 60 -1.30 -4.11 15.40
C GLU A 60 -0.20 -4.57 16.35
N LEU A 61 -0.56 -4.83 17.60
CA LEU A 61 0.39 -5.25 18.64
C LEU A 61 0.70 -6.74 18.62
N ASN A 62 -0.03 -7.54 17.84
CA ASN A 62 0.16 -8.99 17.79
C ASN A 62 1.50 -9.37 17.13
N SER A 63 2.33 -10.04 17.90
CA SER A 63 3.65 -10.52 17.45
C SER A 63 3.80 -12.05 17.57
N THR A 64 2.75 -12.76 17.94
CA THR A 64 2.82 -14.19 18.28
C THR A 64 1.94 -15.07 17.40
N ASP A 65 0.75 -14.60 17.03
CA ASP A 65 -0.18 -15.39 16.25
C ASP A 65 0.15 -15.29 14.77
N ARG A 66 0.57 -16.41 14.20
CA ARG A 66 0.95 -16.50 12.77
C ARG A 66 -0.26 -16.36 11.85
N TYR A 67 -1.40 -16.88 12.28
CA TYR A 67 -2.64 -16.85 11.50
C TYR A 67 -3.77 -16.29 12.36
N ILE A 68 -4.47 -15.31 11.81
CA ILE A 68 -5.60 -14.64 12.44
C ILE A 68 -6.85 -14.97 11.64
N GLU A 69 -7.84 -15.58 12.28
CA GLU A 69 -9.09 -15.99 11.62
C GLU A 69 -9.80 -14.79 10.96
N ILE A 70 -10.27 -14.99 9.73
CA ILE A 70 -11.09 -14.00 9.03
C ILE A 70 -12.56 -14.24 9.44
N PRO A 71 -13.20 -13.27 10.11
CA PRO A 71 -14.62 -13.37 10.47
C PRO A 71 -15.50 -13.72 9.27
N GLU A 72 -16.56 -14.48 9.51
CA GLU A 72 -17.46 -14.95 8.46
C GLU A 72 -18.07 -13.79 7.67
N GLU A 73 -18.46 -12.73 8.35
CA GLU A 73 -19.05 -11.54 7.73
C GLU A 73 -18.08 -10.83 6.77
N ILE A 74 -16.78 -10.84 7.10
CA ILE A 74 -15.72 -10.33 6.20
C ILE A 74 -15.55 -11.27 5.01
N ARG A 75 -15.56 -12.60 5.23
CA ARG A 75 -15.49 -13.60 4.15
C ARG A 75 -16.69 -13.50 3.21
N ASP A 76 -17.88 -13.24 3.73
CA ASP A 76 -19.06 -13.05 2.92
C ASP A 76 -18.96 -11.78 2.05
N PHE A 77 -18.44 -10.69 2.61
CA PHE A 77 -18.12 -9.51 1.80
C PHE A 77 -17.06 -9.82 0.74
N TYR A 78 -16.01 -10.56 1.10
CA TYR A 78 -14.96 -10.95 0.16
C TYR A 78 -15.52 -11.73 -1.04
N LYS A 79 -16.50 -12.60 -0.88
CA LYS A 79 -17.13 -13.36 -1.98
C LYS A 79 -17.73 -12.48 -3.07
N MET A 80 -18.06 -11.21 -2.79
CA MET A 80 -18.57 -10.28 -3.81
C MET A 80 -17.52 -9.91 -4.87
N TYR A 81 -16.22 -10.03 -4.57
CA TYR A 81 -15.16 -9.63 -5.50
C TYR A 81 -13.92 -10.52 -5.47
N ARG A 82 -13.87 -11.49 -4.57
CA ARG A 82 -12.82 -12.50 -4.46
C ARG A 82 -13.38 -13.90 -4.73
N PRO A 83 -12.55 -14.85 -5.15
CA PRO A 83 -11.10 -14.75 -5.38
C PRO A 83 -10.76 -13.84 -6.54
N SER A 84 -9.72 -13.02 -6.41
CA SER A 84 -9.20 -12.26 -7.55
C SER A 84 -8.30 -13.15 -8.43
N PRO A 85 -8.26 -12.94 -9.76
CA PRO A 85 -7.53 -13.84 -10.63
C PRO A 85 -6.01 -13.71 -10.47
N LEU A 86 -5.31 -14.84 -10.57
CA LEU A 86 -3.91 -14.89 -10.94
C LEU A 86 -3.84 -15.08 -12.45
N VAL A 87 -3.14 -14.20 -13.15
CA VAL A 87 -3.08 -14.20 -14.62
C VAL A 87 -1.66 -14.51 -15.09
N ARG A 88 -1.53 -15.42 -16.06
CA ARG A 88 -0.30 -15.63 -16.80
C ARG A 88 -0.24 -14.66 -17.98
N ALA A 89 0.78 -13.82 -18.01
CA ALA A 89 0.94 -12.72 -18.98
C ALA A 89 1.54 -13.24 -20.31
N TYR A 90 0.90 -14.21 -20.96
CA TYR A 90 1.38 -14.81 -22.21
C TYR A 90 1.61 -13.80 -23.33
N CYS A 91 0.75 -12.76 -23.43
CA CYS A 91 0.91 -11.74 -24.46
C CYS A 91 2.15 -10.87 -24.19
N LEU A 92 2.40 -10.55 -22.94
CA LEU A 92 3.61 -9.79 -22.54
C LEU A 92 4.88 -10.63 -22.74
N GLU A 93 4.87 -11.91 -22.32
CA GLU A 93 5.99 -12.83 -22.55
C GLU A 93 6.37 -12.90 -24.05
N LYS A 94 5.35 -13.06 -24.91
CA LYS A 94 5.53 -13.08 -26.37
C LYS A 94 6.06 -11.75 -26.89
N ALA A 95 5.51 -10.63 -26.45
CA ALA A 95 5.92 -9.30 -26.89
C ALA A 95 7.37 -8.96 -26.51
N LEU A 96 7.83 -9.47 -25.35
CA LEU A 96 9.20 -9.30 -24.87
C LEU A 96 10.18 -10.34 -25.46
N ASN A 97 9.67 -11.38 -26.14
CA ASN A 97 10.45 -12.51 -26.62
C ASN A 97 11.35 -13.12 -25.52
N THR A 98 10.78 -13.36 -24.33
CA THR A 98 11.48 -13.81 -23.16
C THR A 98 11.17 -15.26 -22.80
N PRO A 99 12.12 -16.05 -22.25
CA PRO A 99 11.83 -17.34 -21.65
C PRO A 99 11.17 -17.23 -20.27
N ALA A 100 11.13 -16.05 -19.67
CA ALA A 100 10.53 -15.84 -18.36
C ALA A 100 9.03 -16.18 -18.36
N LYS A 101 8.57 -16.77 -17.25
CA LYS A 101 7.15 -16.96 -16.97
C LYS A 101 6.66 -15.78 -16.14
N ILE A 102 5.72 -14.97 -16.67
CA ILE A 102 5.25 -13.75 -16.01
C ILE A 102 3.83 -13.96 -15.51
N TYR A 103 3.64 -13.75 -14.20
CA TYR A 103 2.34 -13.79 -13.55
C TYR A 103 2.02 -12.47 -12.89
N TYR A 104 0.74 -12.08 -12.91
CA TYR A 104 0.27 -10.96 -12.09
C TYR A 104 -0.99 -11.31 -11.30
N LYS A 105 -1.00 -10.88 -10.03
CA LYS A 105 -2.19 -10.96 -9.17
C LYS A 105 -3.04 -9.72 -9.39
N TYR A 106 -4.22 -9.89 -10.01
CA TYR A 106 -5.03 -8.77 -10.46
C TYR A 106 -6.05 -8.34 -9.41
N GLU A 107 -5.70 -7.32 -8.64
CA GLU A 107 -6.55 -6.70 -7.62
C GLU A 107 -7.33 -5.46 -8.13
N GLY A 108 -6.94 -4.90 -9.27
CA GLY A 108 -7.58 -3.72 -9.85
C GLY A 108 -8.96 -3.97 -10.46
N GLY A 109 -9.34 -5.22 -10.65
CA GLY A 109 -10.65 -5.60 -11.20
C GLY A 109 -11.78 -5.70 -10.17
N ASN A 110 -11.54 -5.41 -8.91
CA ASN A 110 -12.57 -5.42 -7.88
C ASN A 110 -13.43 -4.14 -7.91
N THR A 111 -14.52 -4.15 -7.15
CA THR A 111 -15.53 -3.10 -7.12
C THR A 111 -15.03 -1.71 -6.72
N SER A 112 -13.93 -1.62 -5.93
CA SER A 112 -13.29 -0.34 -5.58
C SER A 112 -12.16 0.07 -6.52
N GLY A 113 -11.78 -0.82 -7.44
CA GLY A 113 -10.69 -0.61 -8.39
C GLY A 113 -9.29 -0.76 -7.80
N SER A 114 -9.11 -1.29 -6.59
CA SER A 114 -7.79 -1.52 -6.00
C SER A 114 -7.77 -2.55 -4.86
N HIS A 115 -6.58 -3.07 -4.53
CA HIS A 115 -6.33 -3.98 -3.39
C HIS A 115 -6.76 -3.41 -2.03
N LYS A 116 -6.92 -2.10 -1.91
CA LYS A 116 -7.19 -1.44 -0.62
C LYS A 116 -8.51 -1.87 0.00
N LEU A 117 -9.46 -2.36 -0.81
CA LEU A 117 -10.74 -2.86 -0.33
C LEU A 117 -10.60 -4.01 0.67
N ASN A 118 -9.57 -4.85 0.53
CA ASN A 118 -9.33 -5.98 1.43
C ASN A 118 -9.20 -5.55 2.90
N SER A 119 -8.45 -4.46 3.15
CA SER A 119 -8.28 -3.93 4.50
C SER A 119 -9.43 -2.99 4.90
N ALA A 120 -9.99 -2.23 3.97
CA ALA A 120 -11.12 -1.34 4.24
C ALA A 120 -12.33 -2.09 4.80
N VAL A 121 -12.65 -3.25 4.23
CA VAL A 121 -13.72 -4.14 4.70
C VAL A 121 -13.48 -4.59 6.14
N ALA A 122 -12.25 -5.05 6.44
CA ALA A 122 -11.90 -5.52 7.79
C ALA A 122 -11.99 -4.39 8.82
N GLN A 123 -11.42 -3.22 8.51
CA GLN A 123 -11.43 -2.08 9.43
C GLN A 123 -12.85 -1.54 9.67
N ALA A 124 -13.68 -1.43 8.63
CA ALA A 124 -15.07 -1.01 8.77
C ALA A 124 -15.92 -2.03 9.54
N TYR A 125 -15.71 -3.33 9.32
CA TYR A 125 -16.35 -4.38 10.09
C TYR A 125 -16.07 -4.27 11.59
N TYR A 126 -14.79 -4.14 11.97
CA TYR A 126 -14.41 -4.02 13.37
C TYR A 126 -14.90 -2.72 14.01
N ALA A 127 -14.90 -1.63 13.27
CA ALA A 127 -15.50 -0.37 13.72
C ALA A 127 -17.00 -0.54 13.98
N LYS A 128 -17.76 -1.20 13.09
CA LYS A 128 -19.17 -1.51 13.27
C LYS A 128 -19.41 -2.42 14.47
N LYS A 129 -18.60 -3.47 14.60
CA LYS A 129 -18.72 -4.45 15.69
C LYS A 129 -18.49 -3.83 17.07
N GLN A 130 -17.60 -2.83 17.15
CA GLN A 130 -17.37 -2.04 18.37
C GLN A 130 -18.51 -1.04 18.66
N GLY A 131 -19.47 -0.86 17.75
CA GLY A 131 -20.58 0.09 17.94
C GLY A 131 -20.24 1.54 17.63
N LEU A 132 -19.19 1.78 16.82
CA LEU A 132 -18.80 3.13 16.42
C LEU A 132 -19.84 3.75 15.48
N LYS A 133 -19.97 5.07 15.50
CA LYS A 133 -20.81 5.86 14.59
C LYS A 133 -20.21 5.94 13.20
N GLY A 134 -18.88 6.06 13.14
CA GLY A 134 -18.19 6.25 11.89
C GLY A 134 -16.67 6.19 12.01
N VAL A 135 -16.02 6.43 10.89
CA VAL A 135 -14.56 6.47 10.79
C VAL A 135 -14.08 7.76 10.15
N THR A 136 -12.85 8.11 10.47
CA THR A 136 -12.09 9.17 9.79
C THR A 136 -10.89 8.55 9.10
N THR A 137 -10.46 9.13 7.99
CA THR A 137 -9.30 8.63 7.27
C THR A 137 -8.69 9.69 6.36
N GLU A 138 -7.44 9.48 5.97
CA GLU A 138 -6.78 10.19 4.90
C GLU A 138 -6.95 9.47 3.56
N THR A 139 -6.67 10.18 2.46
CA THR A 139 -6.44 9.54 1.16
C THR A 139 -5.53 10.39 0.28
N GLY A 140 -4.53 9.78 -0.36
CA GLY A 140 -3.67 10.43 -1.34
C GLY A 140 -4.37 10.61 -2.69
N ALA A 141 -4.32 9.58 -3.53
CA ALA A 141 -4.94 9.59 -4.87
C ALA A 141 -6.45 9.30 -4.89
N GLY A 142 -7.05 8.94 -3.74
CA GLY A 142 -8.47 8.59 -3.62
C GLY A 142 -8.77 7.09 -3.67
N GLN A 143 -7.81 6.22 -3.93
CA GLN A 143 -8.05 4.76 -3.96
C GLN A 143 -8.44 4.22 -2.58
N TRP A 144 -7.76 4.64 -1.51
CA TRP A 144 -8.10 4.25 -0.16
C TRP A 144 -9.45 4.83 0.25
N GLY A 145 -9.68 6.12 0.01
CA GLY A 145 -10.96 6.78 0.29
C GLY A 145 -12.13 6.08 -0.40
N THR A 146 -11.98 5.66 -1.68
CA THR A 146 -12.99 4.88 -2.40
C THR A 146 -13.29 3.56 -1.71
N ALA A 147 -12.27 2.82 -1.31
CA ALA A 147 -12.43 1.53 -0.65
C ALA A 147 -13.12 1.66 0.72
N VAL A 148 -12.71 2.66 1.53
CA VAL A 148 -13.31 2.90 2.85
C VAL A 148 -14.75 3.39 2.73
N SER A 149 -15.04 4.33 1.81
CA SER A 149 -16.42 4.82 1.62
C SER A 149 -17.37 3.69 1.22
N MET A 150 -16.94 2.77 0.35
CA MET A 150 -17.70 1.58 -0.02
C MET A 150 -17.93 0.66 1.19
N ALA A 151 -16.89 0.34 1.95
CA ALA A 151 -17.00 -0.52 3.13
C ALA A 151 -17.90 0.11 4.21
N CYS A 152 -17.77 1.41 4.46
CA CYS A 152 -18.62 2.15 5.41
C CYS A 152 -20.06 2.17 4.98
N SER A 153 -20.34 2.38 3.69
CA SER A 153 -21.70 2.30 3.13
C SER A 153 -22.35 0.94 3.40
N TYR A 154 -21.59 -0.15 3.17
CA TYR A 154 -22.07 -1.51 3.40
C TYR A 154 -22.38 -1.79 4.88
N PHE A 155 -21.52 -1.34 5.79
CA PHE A 155 -21.71 -1.57 7.23
C PHE A 155 -22.57 -0.50 7.93
N GLY A 156 -23.05 0.52 7.21
CA GLY A 156 -23.85 1.62 7.76
C GLY A 156 -23.08 2.50 8.73
N LEU A 157 -21.86 2.88 8.38
CA LEU A 157 -20.99 3.78 9.12
C LEU A 157 -20.85 5.13 8.42
N ASP A 158 -20.78 6.20 9.18
CA ASP A 158 -20.34 7.50 8.66
C ASP A 158 -18.86 7.44 8.25
N CYS A 159 -18.52 8.12 7.15
CA CYS A 159 -17.16 8.17 6.64
C CYS A 159 -16.72 9.61 6.37
N ARG A 160 -15.62 10.04 7.01
CA ARG A 160 -14.99 11.36 6.81
C ARG A 160 -13.60 11.17 6.23
N ILE A 161 -13.34 11.77 5.07
CA ILE A 161 -12.11 11.57 4.30
C ILE A 161 -11.39 12.89 4.11
N TYR A 162 -10.14 12.96 4.55
CA TYR A 162 -9.22 14.06 4.28
C TYR A 162 -8.38 13.68 3.07
N MET A 163 -8.65 14.32 1.94
CA MET A 163 -7.99 14.03 0.67
C MET A 163 -6.92 15.08 0.37
N VAL A 164 -5.72 14.64 0.02
CA VAL A 164 -4.62 15.55 -0.36
C VAL A 164 -5.11 16.56 -1.40
N LYS A 165 -4.97 17.87 -1.13
CA LYS A 165 -5.56 18.99 -1.88
C LYS A 165 -5.33 18.90 -3.38
N VAL A 166 -4.08 18.67 -3.83
CA VAL A 166 -3.78 18.53 -5.25
C VAL A 166 -4.55 17.38 -5.91
N SER A 167 -4.72 16.26 -5.21
CA SER A 167 -5.49 15.12 -5.73
C SER A 167 -6.99 15.37 -5.69
N TYR A 168 -7.49 16.09 -4.70
CA TYR A 168 -8.89 16.51 -4.60
C TYR A 168 -9.30 17.35 -5.83
N GLU A 169 -8.41 18.22 -6.29
CA GLU A 169 -8.62 19.07 -7.47
C GLU A 169 -8.46 18.29 -8.79
N GLN A 170 -7.43 17.44 -8.88
CA GLN A 170 -7.07 16.73 -10.13
C GLN A 170 -7.89 15.48 -10.41
N LYS A 171 -8.58 14.91 -9.40
CA LYS A 171 -9.29 13.63 -9.51
C LYS A 171 -10.78 13.73 -9.13
N PRO A 172 -11.59 14.56 -9.85
CA PRO A 172 -12.99 14.80 -9.52
C PRO A 172 -13.85 13.53 -9.54
N TYR A 173 -13.53 12.57 -10.41
CA TYR A 173 -14.29 11.32 -10.49
C TYR A 173 -14.08 10.41 -9.27
N ARG A 174 -12.89 10.42 -8.66
CA ARG A 174 -12.68 9.74 -7.38
C ARG A 174 -13.55 10.32 -6.28
N LYS A 175 -13.61 11.66 -6.21
CA LYS A 175 -14.50 12.36 -5.27
C LYS A 175 -15.95 11.97 -5.49
N ALA A 176 -16.44 12.02 -6.73
CA ALA A 176 -17.82 11.66 -7.06
C ALA A 176 -18.17 10.22 -6.63
N VAL A 177 -17.26 9.25 -6.81
CA VAL A 177 -17.47 7.87 -6.37
C VAL A 177 -17.58 7.80 -4.84
N MET A 178 -16.67 8.45 -4.09
CA MET A 178 -16.71 8.46 -2.63
C MET A 178 -18.00 9.12 -2.10
N GLU A 179 -18.43 10.23 -2.69
CA GLU A 179 -19.69 10.92 -2.36
C GLU A 179 -20.91 10.05 -2.68
N THR A 180 -20.87 9.28 -3.77
CA THR A 180 -21.93 8.33 -4.13
C THR A 180 -22.11 7.23 -3.08
N TYR A 181 -21.04 6.81 -2.43
CA TYR A 181 -21.06 5.90 -1.28
C TYR A 181 -21.39 6.60 0.06
N GLY A 182 -21.67 7.91 0.04
CA GLY A 182 -22.11 8.67 1.22
C GLY A 182 -20.99 9.25 2.07
N ALA A 183 -19.73 9.20 1.65
CA ALA A 183 -18.64 9.79 2.39
C ALA A 183 -18.63 11.33 2.30
N LYS A 184 -18.16 11.98 3.38
CA LYS A 184 -17.85 13.42 3.42
C LYS A 184 -16.36 13.61 3.18
N ILE A 185 -16.01 14.43 2.18
CA ILE A 185 -14.63 14.59 1.73
C ILE A 185 -14.18 16.04 1.93
N PHE A 186 -13.00 16.19 2.51
CA PHE A 186 -12.35 17.48 2.78
C PHE A 186 -11.02 17.54 2.04
N ALA A 187 -10.74 18.67 1.37
CA ALA A 187 -9.42 18.94 0.80
C ALA A 187 -8.43 19.22 1.93
N SER A 188 -7.37 18.44 2.06
CA SER A 188 -6.38 18.57 3.14
C SER A 188 -5.09 19.27 2.65
N PRO A 189 -4.59 20.28 3.39
CA PRO A 189 -5.09 20.81 4.64
C PRO A 189 -6.42 21.56 4.50
N SER A 190 -7.29 21.44 5.52
CA SER A 190 -8.62 22.05 5.55
C SER A 190 -8.79 23.04 6.73
N ASP A 191 -9.84 23.82 6.71
CA ASP A 191 -10.24 24.70 7.81
C ASP A 191 -11.09 23.99 8.89
N THR A 192 -11.40 22.71 8.69
CA THR A 192 -12.28 21.93 9.57
C THR A 192 -11.57 21.39 10.82
N THR A 193 -10.24 21.36 10.81
CA THR A 193 -9.40 20.90 11.92
C THR A 193 -8.48 22.02 12.42
N GLU A 194 -7.99 21.91 13.66
CA GLU A 194 -7.02 22.90 14.18
C GLU A 194 -5.66 22.76 13.47
N ILE A 195 -5.22 21.51 13.25
CA ILE A 195 -3.98 21.23 12.55
C ILE A 195 -4.05 21.75 11.11
N GLY A 196 -5.15 21.52 10.41
CA GLY A 196 -5.34 22.00 9.04
C GLY A 196 -5.26 23.53 8.96
N ARG A 197 -5.92 24.24 9.88
CA ARG A 197 -5.84 25.71 9.97
C ARG A 197 -4.42 26.21 10.24
N LYS A 198 -3.67 25.55 11.14
CA LYS A 198 -2.26 25.89 11.41
C LYS A 198 -1.38 25.73 10.16
N ILE A 199 -1.52 24.60 9.46
CA ILE A 199 -0.75 24.35 8.23
C ILE A 199 -1.09 25.36 7.14
N LEU A 200 -2.39 25.69 6.95
CA LEU A 200 -2.81 26.72 5.98
C LEU A 200 -2.31 28.11 6.33
N ALA A 201 -2.23 28.46 7.62
CA ALA A 201 -1.68 29.75 8.06
C ALA A 201 -0.17 29.86 7.81
N GLU A 202 0.58 28.77 7.99
CA GLU A 202 2.03 28.72 7.75
C GLU A 202 2.37 28.58 6.27
N PHE A 203 1.58 27.76 5.53
CA PHE A 203 1.81 27.44 4.11
C PHE A 203 0.52 27.62 3.29
N PRO A 204 0.07 28.86 2.99
CA PRO A 204 -1.21 29.11 2.30
C PRO A 204 -1.33 28.45 0.91
N GLU A 205 -0.19 28.35 0.20
CA GLU A 205 -0.13 27.81 -1.17
C GLU A 205 0.21 26.30 -1.21
N THR A 206 0.17 25.64 -0.06
CA THR A 206 0.51 24.20 -0.02
C THR A 206 -0.44 23.37 -0.88
N THR A 207 0.11 22.40 -1.60
CA THR A 207 -0.64 21.39 -2.34
C THR A 207 -1.13 20.23 -1.45
N GLY A 208 -0.75 20.26 -0.17
CA GLY A 208 -1.01 19.21 0.80
C GLY A 208 -0.09 18.01 0.64
N SER A 209 -0.08 17.17 1.67
CA SER A 209 0.64 15.90 1.69
C SER A 209 -0.19 14.83 2.39
N LEU A 210 0.21 13.57 2.24
CA LEU A 210 -0.43 12.47 2.97
C LEU A 210 -0.25 12.64 4.48
N GLY A 211 0.92 13.12 4.93
CA GLY A 211 1.19 13.42 6.34
C GLY A 211 0.25 14.48 6.91
N CYS A 212 -0.07 15.55 6.16
CA CYS A 212 -1.07 16.53 6.58
C CYS A 212 -2.45 15.90 6.74
N ALA A 213 -2.87 15.12 5.75
CA ALA A 213 -4.19 14.46 5.76
C ALA A 213 -4.33 13.43 6.90
N ILE A 214 -3.24 12.72 7.25
CA ILE A 214 -3.18 11.84 8.41
C ILE A 214 -3.41 12.63 9.70
N SER A 215 -2.68 13.74 9.88
CA SER A 215 -2.81 14.58 11.08
C SER A 215 -4.25 15.06 11.28
N GLU A 216 -4.91 15.55 10.22
CA GLU A 216 -6.29 16.01 10.28
C GLU A 216 -7.28 14.87 10.56
N ALA A 217 -7.09 13.71 9.94
CA ALA A 217 -7.96 12.56 10.14
C ALA A 217 -7.85 12.02 11.59
N VAL A 218 -6.65 11.98 12.16
CA VAL A 218 -6.42 11.60 13.57
C VAL A 218 -7.06 12.62 14.52
N GLU A 219 -6.85 13.93 14.30
CA GLU A 219 -7.52 14.97 15.09
C GLU A 219 -9.04 14.81 15.04
N ALA A 220 -9.60 14.59 13.85
CA ALA A 220 -11.03 14.40 13.69
C ALA A 220 -11.55 13.14 14.40
N ALA A 221 -10.78 12.06 14.47
CA ALA A 221 -11.14 10.87 15.26
C ALA A 221 -11.18 11.18 16.76
N LEU A 222 -10.18 11.90 17.27
CA LEU A 222 -10.04 12.23 18.68
C LEU A 222 -11.08 13.25 19.18
N THR A 223 -11.51 14.17 18.32
CA THR A 223 -12.44 15.26 18.66
C THR A 223 -13.91 14.95 18.38
N ASN A 224 -14.22 13.82 17.72
CA ASN A 224 -15.59 13.41 17.43
C ASN A 224 -15.93 12.11 18.16
N GLU A 225 -16.85 12.19 19.12
CA GLU A 225 -17.31 11.03 19.89
C GLU A 225 -17.92 9.93 18.99
N GLY A 226 -17.49 8.70 19.18
CA GLY A 226 -17.91 7.54 18.41
C GLY A 226 -17.22 7.36 17.06
N TYR A 227 -16.15 8.13 16.79
CA TYR A 227 -15.31 7.94 15.60
C TYR A 227 -13.95 7.35 15.98
N ARG A 228 -13.35 6.61 15.02
CA ARG A 228 -11.97 6.14 15.08
C ARG A 228 -11.33 6.32 13.71
N TYR A 229 -10.01 6.44 13.73
CA TYR A 229 -9.19 6.55 12.53
C TYR A 229 -8.95 5.18 11.92
N VAL A 230 -9.00 5.10 10.60
CA VAL A 230 -8.63 3.94 9.78
C VAL A 230 -7.64 4.37 8.72
N LEU A 231 -6.73 3.46 8.31
CA LEU A 231 -5.65 3.79 7.38
C LEU A 231 -5.41 2.69 6.35
N GLY A 232 -4.91 3.10 5.18
CA GLY A 232 -4.77 2.23 4.00
C GLY A 232 -3.43 1.54 3.84
N SER A 233 -2.45 1.77 4.73
CA SER A 233 -1.09 1.24 4.57
C SER A 233 -0.30 1.31 5.89
N VAL A 234 1.00 1.03 5.85
CA VAL A 234 2.03 1.21 6.88
C VAL A 234 1.95 0.22 8.03
N LEU A 235 0.84 0.14 8.76
CA LEU A 235 0.71 -0.62 10.02
C LEU A 235 0.56 -2.14 9.80
N ASN A 236 0.95 -2.92 10.81
CA ASN A 236 0.90 -4.38 10.77
C ASN A 236 -0.50 -4.92 10.51
N GLN A 237 -1.52 -4.35 11.13
CA GLN A 237 -2.91 -4.74 10.91
C GLN A 237 -3.31 -4.66 9.41
N VAL A 238 -2.80 -3.66 8.69
CA VAL A 238 -3.08 -3.53 7.25
C VAL A 238 -2.35 -4.61 6.46
N LEU A 239 -1.09 -4.91 6.79
CA LEU A 239 -0.32 -5.99 6.16
C LEU A 239 -1.00 -7.35 6.38
N ILE A 240 -1.51 -7.59 7.60
CA ILE A 240 -2.29 -8.79 7.94
C ILE A 240 -3.48 -8.92 7.00
N HIS A 241 -4.33 -7.90 6.88
CA HIS A 241 -5.51 -7.95 6.00
C HIS A 241 -5.14 -8.14 4.53
N GLN A 242 -4.06 -7.52 4.08
CA GLN A 242 -3.61 -7.62 2.69
C GLN A 242 -2.95 -8.97 2.35
N SER A 243 -2.58 -9.78 3.34
CA SER A 243 -1.99 -11.10 3.11
C SER A 243 -2.88 -12.03 2.28
N VAL A 244 -4.19 -11.78 2.24
CA VAL A 244 -5.15 -12.52 1.38
C VAL A 244 -4.72 -12.50 -0.10
N ILE A 245 -4.06 -11.43 -0.57
CA ILE A 245 -3.56 -11.30 -1.94
C ILE A 245 -2.56 -12.43 -2.26
N GLY A 246 -1.53 -12.52 -1.43
CA GLY A 246 -0.46 -13.50 -1.59
C GLY A 246 -0.92 -14.92 -1.31
N LEU A 247 -1.76 -15.11 -0.28
CA LEU A 247 -2.31 -16.44 0.06
C LEU A 247 -3.09 -17.03 -1.13
N GLU A 248 -3.94 -16.24 -1.79
CA GLU A 248 -4.61 -16.68 -3.01
C GLU A 248 -3.63 -16.89 -4.17
N ALA A 249 -2.65 -15.99 -4.35
CA ALA A 249 -1.66 -16.13 -5.42
C ALA A 249 -0.86 -17.43 -5.28
N LYS A 250 -0.36 -17.72 -4.07
CA LYS A 250 0.39 -18.95 -3.77
C LYS A 250 -0.47 -20.20 -4.00
N ALA A 251 -1.70 -20.21 -3.49
CA ALA A 251 -2.62 -21.32 -3.70
C ALA A 251 -2.93 -21.56 -5.19
N ALA A 252 -3.13 -20.50 -5.96
CA ALA A 252 -3.37 -20.57 -7.40
C ALA A 252 -2.16 -21.09 -8.18
N MET A 253 -0.94 -20.65 -7.86
CA MET A 253 0.31 -21.14 -8.49
C MET A 253 0.53 -22.62 -8.21
N LEU A 254 0.35 -23.04 -6.96
CA LEU A 254 0.55 -24.45 -6.56
C LEU A 254 -0.42 -25.44 -7.25
N LYS A 255 -1.58 -25.00 -7.75
CA LYS A 255 -2.48 -25.85 -8.57
C LYS A 255 -1.83 -26.33 -9.86
N TYR A 256 -0.80 -25.63 -10.32
CA TYR A 256 -0.10 -25.90 -11.58
C TYR A 256 1.39 -26.21 -11.36
N ASP A 257 1.77 -26.56 -10.12
CA ASP A 257 3.15 -26.85 -9.72
C ASP A 257 4.12 -25.68 -10.00
N GLU A 258 3.60 -24.43 -10.02
CA GLU A 258 4.37 -23.21 -10.22
C GLU A 258 4.71 -22.54 -8.87
N TYR A 259 5.83 -21.83 -8.84
CA TYR A 259 6.27 -21.04 -7.68
C TYR A 259 7.14 -19.87 -8.18
N PRO A 260 7.06 -18.66 -7.60
CA PRO A 260 7.84 -17.55 -8.11
C PRO A 260 9.31 -17.63 -7.68
N ASP A 261 10.22 -17.35 -8.63
CA ASP A 261 11.62 -17.05 -8.36
C ASP A 261 11.79 -15.59 -7.94
N ILE A 262 10.96 -14.69 -8.50
CA ILE A 262 10.99 -13.26 -8.23
C ILE A 262 9.57 -12.78 -7.89
N VAL A 263 9.43 -12.03 -6.79
CA VAL A 263 8.17 -11.39 -6.38
C VAL A 263 8.38 -9.88 -6.35
N ILE A 264 7.55 -9.14 -7.10
CA ILE A 264 7.70 -7.70 -7.30
C ILE A 264 6.44 -6.99 -6.81
N GLY A 265 6.60 -5.98 -5.98
CA GLY A 265 5.49 -5.14 -5.53
C GLY A 265 5.85 -3.67 -5.46
N SER A 266 4.88 -2.82 -5.79
CA SER A 266 5.03 -1.38 -5.64
C SER A 266 5.03 -0.99 -4.17
N ALA A 267 5.89 -0.07 -3.79
CA ALA A 267 6.16 0.30 -2.42
C ALA A 267 5.93 1.81 -2.19
N GLY A 268 4.81 2.14 -1.56
CA GLY A 268 4.59 3.42 -0.89
C GLY A 268 4.69 3.18 0.61
N GLY A 269 3.56 3.12 1.34
CA GLY A 269 3.53 2.65 2.72
C GLY A 269 3.68 1.12 2.88
N GLY A 270 3.70 0.34 1.79
CA GLY A 270 4.04 -1.08 1.78
C GLY A 270 2.89 -2.07 1.77
N SER A 271 1.62 -1.65 1.83
CA SER A 271 0.47 -2.59 1.95
C SER A 271 0.35 -3.57 0.78
N ASN A 272 0.59 -3.11 -0.43
CA ASN A 272 0.58 -3.93 -1.64
C ASN A 272 1.72 -4.95 -1.64
N LEU A 273 2.96 -4.49 -1.48
CA LEU A 273 4.14 -5.36 -1.43
C LEU A 273 4.00 -6.41 -0.32
N GLY A 274 3.70 -5.94 0.92
CA GLY A 274 3.57 -6.81 2.09
C GLY A 274 2.47 -7.87 1.91
N GLY A 275 1.32 -7.48 1.36
CA GLY A 275 0.21 -8.41 1.12
C GLY A 275 0.57 -9.50 0.10
N LEU A 276 1.19 -9.12 -1.03
CA LEU A 276 1.57 -10.08 -2.07
C LEU A 276 2.67 -11.03 -1.61
N MET A 277 3.71 -10.48 -0.97
CA MET A 277 4.87 -11.29 -0.57
C MET A 277 4.62 -12.17 0.66
N ALA A 278 3.60 -11.87 1.48
CA ALA A 278 3.40 -12.46 2.80
C ALA A 278 3.62 -13.99 2.88
N PRO A 279 2.91 -14.86 2.13
CA PRO A 279 3.09 -16.31 2.25
C PRO A 279 4.39 -16.83 1.60
N PHE A 280 5.01 -16.05 0.74
CA PHE A 280 6.31 -16.36 0.15
C PHE A 280 7.44 -15.96 1.11
N MET A 281 7.24 -14.88 1.87
CA MET A 281 8.12 -14.46 2.96
C MET A 281 8.07 -15.48 4.11
N GLU A 282 6.90 -16.06 4.41
CA GLU A 282 6.77 -17.17 5.35
C GLU A 282 7.70 -18.34 4.97
N ASP A 283 7.72 -18.71 3.69
CA ASP A 283 8.61 -19.77 3.21
C ASP A 283 10.09 -19.40 3.32
N LYS A 284 10.44 -18.12 3.02
CA LYS A 284 11.82 -17.62 3.12
C LYS A 284 12.30 -17.58 4.56
N LEU A 285 11.49 -17.08 5.49
CA LEU A 285 11.80 -17.03 6.92
C LEU A 285 11.95 -18.44 7.52
N ALA A 286 11.14 -19.38 7.06
CA ALA A 286 11.20 -20.79 7.47
C ALA A 286 12.32 -21.60 6.76
N GLY A 287 13.03 -21.01 5.79
CA GLY A 287 14.07 -21.70 5.02
C GLY A 287 13.55 -22.77 4.05
N ARG A 288 12.27 -22.75 3.70
CA ARG A 288 11.67 -23.73 2.76
C ARG A 288 11.96 -23.40 1.30
N ARG A 289 11.83 -22.12 0.94
CA ARG A 289 12.11 -21.55 -0.39
C ARG A 289 12.56 -20.10 -0.20
N ALA A 290 13.32 -19.57 -1.14
CA ALA A 290 13.89 -18.22 -1.04
C ALA A 290 13.67 -17.42 -2.34
N PRO A 291 12.43 -16.99 -2.64
CA PRO A 291 12.20 -16.11 -3.76
C PRO A 291 12.93 -14.78 -3.54
N TYR A 292 13.30 -14.13 -4.64
CA TYR A 292 13.91 -12.81 -4.64
C TYR A 292 12.82 -11.73 -4.59
N PHE A 293 12.81 -10.89 -3.57
CA PHE A 293 11.81 -9.85 -3.40
C PHE A 293 12.33 -8.48 -3.84
N ILE A 294 11.58 -7.82 -4.72
CA ILE A 294 11.88 -6.48 -5.20
C ILE A 294 10.77 -5.52 -4.78
N ALA A 295 11.14 -4.53 -3.97
CA ALA A 295 10.28 -3.39 -3.65
C ALA A 295 10.49 -2.28 -4.68
N VAL A 296 9.43 -1.80 -5.33
CA VAL A 296 9.53 -0.78 -6.37
C VAL A 296 8.89 0.52 -5.90
N GLU A 297 9.67 1.58 -5.86
CA GLU A 297 9.23 2.92 -5.43
C GLU A 297 9.42 3.97 -6.53
N PRO A 298 8.70 5.11 -6.49
CA PRO A 298 8.94 6.19 -7.44
C PRO A 298 10.27 6.89 -7.14
N ALA A 299 11.02 7.20 -8.18
CA ALA A 299 12.27 7.97 -8.05
C ALA A 299 12.05 9.35 -7.39
N SER A 300 10.83 9.89 -7.46
CA SER A 300 10.44 11.14 -6.80
C SER A 300 10.13 11.04 -5.30
N CYS A 301 10.06 9.80 -4.76
CA CYS A 301 9.82 9.53 -3.34
C CYS A 301 10.59 8.28 -2.89
N PRO A 302 11.95 8.33 -2.88
CA PRO A 302 12.82 7.17 -2.76
C PRO A 302 13.09 6.79 -1.29
N SER A 303 12.04 6.40 -0.55
CA SER A 303 12.13 6.16 0.90
C SER A 303 13.04 4.98 1.27
N MET A 304 13.05 3.91 0.47
CA MET A 304 13.90 2.74 0.74
C MET A 304 15.30 2.87 0.14
N THR A 305 15.41 3.44 -1.08
CA THR A 305 16.70 3.52 -1.78
C THR A 305 17.59 4.68 -1.32
N ARG A 306 16.98 5.78 -0.84
CA ARG A 306 17.71 6.99 -0.39
C ARG A 306 17.30 7.48 0.99
N GLY A 307 16.33 6.84 1.65
CA GLY A 307 15.88 7.18 3.00
C GLY A 307 16.82 6.66 4.08
N ARG A 308 16.56 7.09 5.32
CA ARG A 308 17.29 6.65 6.52
C ARG A 308 16.44 5.65 7.31
N PHE A 309 17.05 4.59 7.83
CA PHE A 309 16.37 3.68 8.74
C PHE A 309 16.42 4.25 10.16
N ALA A 310 15.35 4.91 10.57
CA ALA A 310 15.28 5.67 11.81
C ALA A 310 13.87 5.69 12.39
N TYR A 311 13.74 6.09 13.66
CA TYR A 311 12.45 6.45 14.23
C TYR A 311 11.99 7.80 13.70
N ASP A 312 10.78 7.85 13.15
CA ASP A 312 10.18 9.07 12.65
C ASP A 312 8.66 9.08 12.90
N PHE A 313 8.05 10.24 12.82
CA PHE A 313 6.60 10.37 12.86
C PHE A 313 5.97 9.85 11.56
N CYS A 314 4.81 9.22 11.67
CA CYS A 314 4.06 8.78 10.51
C CYS A 314 3.27 9.93 9.84
N ASP A 315 3.25 11.13 10.45
CA ASP A 315 2.50 12.30 10.00
C ASP A 315 3.29 13.59 10.14
N THR A 316 2.85 14.63 9.40
CA THR A 316 3.51 15.96 9.40
C THR A 316 3.24 16.74 10.68
N GLY A 317 2.05 16.59 11.27
CA GLY A 317 1.65 17.28 12.51
C GLY A 317 2.25 16.69 13.78
N LYS A 318 2.99 15.57 13.68
CA LYS A 318 3.66 14.89 14.79
C LYS A 318 2.69 14.44 15.90
N VAL A 319 1.48 14.03 15.52
CA VAL A 319 0.45 13.52 16.45
C VAL A 319 0.44 12.00 16.56
N THR A 320 1.15 11.29 15.67
CA THR A 320 1.27 9.85 15.68
C THR A 320 2.44 9.37 16.56
N PRO A 321 2.46 8.10 16.99
CA PRO A 321 3.65 7.47 17.55
C PRO A 321 4.84 7.52 16.58
N LEU A 322 6.06 7.43 17.14
CA LEU A 322 7.28 7.25 16.38
C LEU A 322 7.40 5.79 15.94
N ALA A 323 7.64 5.58 14.66
CA ALA A 323 7.85 4.25 14.08
C ALA A 323 9.25 4.14 13.49
N LYS A 324 9.96 3.04 13.74
CA LYS A 324 11.27 2.79 13.13
C LYS A 324 11.07 2.27 11.72
N MET A 325 11.46 3.07 10.74
CA MET A 325 11.20 2.81 9.33
C MET A 325 12.25 3.44 8.42
N TYR A 326 12.31 3.00 7.18
CA TYR A 326 12.98 3.78 6.15
C TYR A 326 12.16 5.02 5.86
N THR A 327 12.75 6.20 6.03
CA THR A 327 12.05 7.49 5.96
C THR A 327 12.88 8.56 5.26
N LEU A 328 12.19 9.45 4.57
CA LEU A 328 12.73 10.71 4.02
C LEU A 328 12.58 11.89 4.99
N GLY A 329 12.03 11.63 6.19
CA GLY A 329 11.67 12.65 7.17
C GLY A 329 10.20 13.08 7.06
N SER A 330 9.51 13.24 8.20
CA SER A 330 8.08 13.56 8.28
C SER A 330 7.70 14.93 7.67
N ALA A 331 8.67 15.83 7.48
CA ALA A 331 8.49 17.10 6.77
C ALA A 331 8.77 17.01 5.26
N PHE A 332 9.22 15.87 4.74
CA PHE A 332 9.44 15.70 3.30
C PHE A 332 8.11 15.69 2.55
N ILE A 333 7.97 16.56 1.56
CA ILE A 333 6.79 16.65 0.69
C ILE A 333 7.18 16.13 -0.70
N PRO A 334 6.70 14.93 -1.08
CA PRO A 334 6.98 14.39 -2.41
C PRO A 334 6.43 15.29 -3.52
N SER A 335 7.13 15.36 -4.65
CA SER A 335 6.65 16.09 -5.82
C SER A 335 5.30 15.54 -6.31
N ALA A 336 4.56 16.35 -7.07
CA ALA A 336 3.23 16.01 -7.57
C ALA A 336 3.27 15.00 -8.74
N ASN A 337 3.86 13.82 -8.53
CA ASN A 337 3.79 12.73 -9.49
C ASN A 337 2.37 12.11 -9.55
N HIS A 338 2.08 11.36 -10.60
CA HIS A 338 0.76 10.77 -10.83
C HIS A 338 0.48 9.50 -10.01
N ALA A 339 1.49 8.90 -9.38
CA ALA A 339 1.34 7.74 -8.49
C ALA A 339 1.09 8.19 -7.04
N GLY A 340 -0.03 8.86 -6.79
CA GLY A 340 -0.36 9.47 -5.51
C GLY A 340 -0.38 8.49 -4.33
N GLY A 341 -0.68 7.21 -4.57
CA GLY A 341 -0.64 6.14 -3.55
C GLY A 341 0.76 5.73 -3.13
N LEU A 342 1.82 6.16 -3.84
CA LEU A 342 3.23 5.91 -3.50
C LEU A 342 3.94 7.16 -2.96
N ARG A 343 3.24 8.27 -2.74
CA ARG A 343 3.78 9.55 -2.26
C ARG A 343 3.73 9.63 -0.73
N TYR A 344 4.50 8.79 -0.07
CA TYR A 344 4.60 8.77 1.38
C TYR A 344 6.08 8.79 1.81
N HIS A 345 6.41 9.64 2.80
CA HIS A 345 7.79 9.85 3.24
C HIS A 345 8.42 8.65 3.94
N GLY A 346 7.60 7.70 4.42
CA GLY A 346 8.05 6.52 5.18
C GLY A 346 7.56 5.22 4.58
N MET A 347 8.03 4.11 5.15
CA MET A 347 7.69 2.75 4.78
C MET A 347 7.18 2.00 6.02
N SER A 348 6.33 1.00 5.85
CA SER A 348 5.92 0.10 6.94
C SER A 348 7.11 -0.31 7.81
N PRO A 349 7.02 -0.20 9.15
CA PRO A 349 8.08 -0.65 10.06
C PRO A 349 8.46 -2.11 9.87
N ILE A 350 7.46 -2.96 9.59
CA ILE A 350 7.65 -4.39 9.34
C ILE A 350 8.46 -4.63 8.08
N LEU A 351 8.08 -3.97 6.97
CA LEU A 351 8.80 -4.12 5.69
C LEU A 351 10.17 -3.46 5.73
N SER A 352 10.28 -2.34 6.44
CA SER A 352 11.56 -1.68 6.68
C SER A 352 12.54 -2.59 7.42
N GLN A 353 12.07 -3.29 8.46
CA GLN A 353 12.89 -4.25 9.19
C GLN A 353 13.27 -5.45 8.31
N LEU A 354 12.31 -6.01 7.54
CA LEU A 354 12.60 -7.11 6.63
C LEU A 354 13.62 -6.73 5.54
N TYR A 355 13.59 -5.48 5.05
CA TYR A 355 14.57 -4.97 4.11
C TYR A 355 15.93 -4.74 4.79
N HIS A 356 15.94 -4.16 5.98
CA HIS A 356 17.15 -3.93 6.76
C HIS A 356 17.87 -5.24 7.10
N ASP A 357 17.12 -6.30 7.38
CA ASP A 357 17.64 -7.64 7.70
C ASP A 357 17.99 -8.47 6.45
N GLY A 358 17.79 -7.94 5.24
CA GLY A 358 18.11 -8.61 3.98
C GLY A 358 17.10 -9.69 3.54
N TYR A 359 15.89 -9.71 4.12
CA TYR A 359 14.83 -10.61 3.65
C TYR A 359 14.09 -10.07 2.42
N ILE A 360 13.91 -8.77 2.30
CA ILE A 360 13.60 -8.10 1.04
C ILE A 360 14.95 -7.81 0.38
N ASP A 361 15.18 -8.38 -0.81
CA ASP A 361 16.50 -8.46 -1.41
C ASP A 361 16.91 -7.14 -2.09
N GLU A 362 15.93 -6.41 -2.66
CA GLU A 362 16.18 -5.20 -3.43
C GLU A 362 15.09 -4.16 -3.24
N ALA A 363 15.48 -2.89 -3.20
CA ALA A 363 14.59 -1.76 -3.44
C ALA A 363 15.04 -1.05 -4.72
N ARG A 364 14.09 -0.73 -5.61
CA ARG A 364 14.36 -0.09 -6.90
C ARG A 364 13.49 1.14 -7.09
N ALA A 365 14.12 2.30 -7.29
CA ALA A 365 13.46 3.54 -7.64
C ALA A 365 13.31 3.65 -9.16
N VAL A 366 12.11 4.02 -9.66
CA VAL A 366 11.82 4.15 -11.10
C VAL A 366 11.21 5.50 -11.42
N GLU A 367 11.56 6.05 -12.57
CA GLU A 367 11.06 7.34 -13.06
C GLU A 367 9.66 7.21 -13.66
N GLN A 368 8.81 8.22 -13.46
CA GLN A 368 7.41 8.12 -13.88
C GLN A 368 7.24 8.00 -15.40
N THR A 369 8.10 8.59 -16.21
CA THR A 369 8.01 8.46 -17.68
C THR A 369 8.25 7.02 -18.11
N SER A 370 9.24 6.32 -17.53
CA SER A 370 9.49 4.90 -17.78
C SER A 370 8.36 3.99 -17.24
N VAL A 371 7.74 4.40 -16.14
CA VAL A 371 6.57 3.72 -15.58
C VAL A 371 5.38 3.81 -16.54
N PHE A 372 5.10 5.00 -17.12
CA PHE A 372 4.01 5.17 -18.06
C PHE A 372 4.29 4.51 -19.42
N GLU A 373 5.55 4.46 -19.85
CA GLU A 373 5.95 3.65 -21.01
C GLU A 373 5.55 2.19 -20.83
N ALA A 374 5.94 1.60 -19.68
CA ALA A 374 5.59 0.23 -19.31
C ALA A 374 4.07 0.02 -19.17
N ALA A 375 3.36 0.98 -18.59
CA ALA A 375 1.90 0.95 -18.47
C ALA A 375 1.20 0.91 -19.82
N VAL A 376 1.63 1.75 -20.76
CA VAL A 376 1.08 1.80 -22.13
C VAL A 376 1.41 0.52 -22.89
N GLN A 377 2.65 0.02 -22.78
CA GLN A 377 3.04 -1.26 -23.37
C GLN A 377 2.16 -2.40 -22.82
N PHE A 378 2.00 -2.50 -21.50
CA PHE A 378 1.17 -3.50 -20.85
C PHE A 378 -0.29 -3.40 -21.30
N ALA A 379 -0.86 -2.20 -21.32
CA ALA A 379 -2.24 -1.99 -21.77
C ALA A 379 -2.46 -2.45 -23.21
N ARG A 380 -1.49 -2.21 -24.11
CA ARG A 380 -1.58 -2.60 -25.52
C ARG A 380 -1.49 -4.11 -25.72
N VAL A 381 -0.76 -4.83 -24.88
CA VAL A 381 -0.54 -6.28 -25.08
C VAL A 381 -1.44 -7.15 -24.19
N GLU A 382 -1.73 -6.73 -22.94
CA GLU A 382 -2.56 -7.48 -21.99
C GLU A 382 -4.02 -6.98 -21.92
N GLY A 383 -4.34 -5.82 -22.55
CA GLY A 383 -5.68 -5.26 -22.60
C GLY A 383 -6.18 -4.66 -21.29
N ILE A 384 -5.30 -4.43 -20.31
CA ILE A 384 -5.64 -3.87 -19.01
C ILE A 384 -4.91 -2.54 -18.82
N LEU A 385 -5.65 -1.47 -18.52
CA LEU A 385 -5.11 -0.16 -18.19
C LEU A 385 -4.74 -0.13 -16.69
N PRO A 386 -3.45 -0.17 -16.31
CA PRO A 386 -3.06 -0.24 -14.91
C PRO A 386 -3.10 1.13 -14.24
N ALA A 387 -3.31 1.16 -12.91
CA ALA A 387 -3.04 2.37 -12.15
C ALA A 387 -1.54 2.72 -12.20
N PRO A 388 -1.17 4.02 -12.14
CA PRO A 388 0.23 4.43 -12.13
C PRO A 388 1.05 3.75 -11.04
N GLU A 389 0.46 3.51 -9.86
CA GLU A 389 1.09 2.77 -8.77
C GLU A 389 1.46 1.34 -9.19
N SER A 390 0.54 0.62 -9.83
CA SER A 390 0.78 -0.77 -10.30
C SER A 390 1.81 -0.82 -11.42
N ALA A 391 1.88 0.22 -12.24
CA ALA A 391 2.79 0.30 -13.37
C ALA A 391 4.27 0.35 -12.93
N HIS A 392 4.58 0.74 -11.69
CA HIS A 392 5.92 0.63 -11.12
C HIS A 392 6.38 -0.83 -11.06
N ALA A 393 5.52 -1.74 -10.59
CA ALA A 393 5.82 -3.17 -10.57
C ALA A 393 5.89 -3.75 -12.00
N ILE A 394 5.05 -3.29 -12.93
CA ILE A 394 5.09 -3.69 -14.33
C ILE A 394 6.44 -3.32 -14.97
N ARG A 395 6.95 -2.10 -14.75
CA ARG A 395 8.23 -1.65 -15.28
C ARG A 395 9.34 -2.61 -14.88
N VAL A 396 9.43 -2.93 -13.61
CA VAL A 396 10.47 -3.82 -13.09
C VAL A 396 10.27 -5.27 -13.54
N ALA A 397 9.01 -5.74 -13.65
CA ALA A 397 8.73 -7.06 -14.20
C ALA A 397 9.18 -7.20 -15.66
N ILE A 398 9.00 -6.14 -16.47
CA ILE A 398 9.51 -6.08 -17.84
C ILE A 398 11.04 -6.10 -17.85
N ASP A 399 11.70 -5.34 -16.97
CA ASP A 399 13.17 -5.30 -16.88
C ASP A 399 13.75 -6.68 -16.50
N GLU A 400 13.16 -7.36 -15.52
CA GLU A 400 13.58 -8.71 -15.14
C GLU A 400 13.34 -9.73 -16.26
N ALA A 401 12.22 -9.62 -16.99
CA ALA A 401 11.94 -10.46 -18.14
C ALA A 401 12.92 -10.23 -19.30
N ILE A 402 13.37 -8.98 -19.51
CA ILE A 402 14.41 -8.64 -20.48
C ILE A 402 15.76 -9.25 -20.06
N LYS A 403 16.14 -9.19 -18.78
CA LYS A 403 17.33 -9.87 -18.25
C LYS A 403 17.29 -11.38 -18.51
N CYS A 404 16.13 -12.01 -18.31
CA CYS A 404 15.94 -13.43 -18.64
C CYS A 404 16.15 -13.70 -20.14
N ARG A 405 15.65 -12.84 -21.02
CA ARG A 405 15.89 -12.93 -22.46
C ARG A 405 17.37 -12.84 -22.82
N GLU A 406 18.07 -11.90 -22.21
CA GLU A 406 19.49 -11.65 -22.49
C GLU A 406 20.42 -12.74 -21.96
N SER A 407 20.08 -13.30 -20.78
CA SER A 407 20.83 -14.39 -20.17
C SER A 407 20.45 -15.79 -20.69
N GLY A 408 19.25 -15.93 -21.29
CA GLY A 408 18.65 -17.22 -21.62
C GLY A 408 18.11 -17.99 -20.41
N GLU A 409 18.10 -17.40 -19.21
CA GLU A 409 17.64 -18.03 -17.98
C GLU A 409 16.10 -17.95 -17.86
N GLU A 410 15.45 -19.08 -17.63
CA GLU A 410 14.02 -19.11 -17.33
C GLU A 410 13.78 -18.81 -15.85
N LYS A 411 13.01 -17.76 -15.54
CA LYS A 411 12.53 -17.46 -14.19
C LYS A 411 11.04 -17.23 -14.17
N THR A 412 10.42 -17.58 -13.07
CA THR A 412 9.01 -17.28 -12.80
C THR A 412 8.91 -15.98 -12.03
N ILE A 413 8.32 -14.96 -12.64
CA ILE A 413 8.14 -13.61 -12.10
C ILE A 413 6.67 -13.44 -11.68
N LEU A 414 6.44 -13.06 -10.43
CA LEU A 414 5.11 -12.71 -9.91
C LEU A 414 5.11 -11.24 -9.52
N PHE A 415 4.14 -10.46 -10.04
CA PHE A 415 3.96 -9.08 -9.58
C PHE A 415 2.52 -8.74 -9.20
N GLY A 416 2.34 -7.67 -8.43
CA GLY A 416 1.04 -7.17 -8.02
C GLY A 416 0.48 -6.15 -9.03
N LEU A 417 -0.63 -6.48 -9.69
CA LEU A 417 -1.43 -5.53 -10.48
C LEU A 417 -2.59 -5.03 -9.62
N THR A 418 -2.33 -4.03 -8.80
CA THR A 418 -3.10 -3.70 -7.60
C THR A 418 -4.13 -2.61 -7.76
N GLY A 419 -4.19 -1.94 -8.93
CA GLY A 419 -5.15 -0.87 -9.19
C GLY A 419 -5.51 -0.72 -10.65
N THR A 420 -6.74 -0.28 -10.91
CA THR A 420 -7.22 0.13 -12.24
C THR A 420 -6.78 1.54 -12.58
N GLY A 421 -6.42 1.80 -13.85
CA GLY A 421 -6.03 3.11 -14.36
C GLY A 421 -7.19 3.99 -14.86
N TYR A 422 -8.41 3.50 -14.87
CA TYR A 422 -9.54 4.26 -15.42
C TYR A 422 -9.86 5.56 -14.67
N PHE A 423 -9.42 5.71 -13.43
CA PHE A 423 -9.50 6.97 -12.69
C PHE A 423 -8.29 7.90 -12.88
N ASP A 424 -7.29 7.47 -13.65
CA ASP A 424 -6.02 8.18 -13.85
C ASP A 424 -5.80 8.58 -15.32
N LEU A 425 -6.90 8.71 -16.09
CA LEU A 425 -6.86 9.03 -17.53
C LEU A 425 -6.17 10.36 -17.81
N SER A 426 -6.26 11.36 -16.93
CA SER A 426 -5.53 12.63 -17.05
C SER A 426 -4.01 12.44 -17.07
N ALA A 427 -3.51 11.46 -16.31
CA ALA A 427 -2.08 11.12 -16.31
C ALA A 427 -1.66 10.46 -17.63
N TYR A 428 -2.49 9.54 -18.16
CA TYR A 428 -2.26 8.93 -19.46
C TYR A 428 -2.32 9.97 -20.60
N MET A 429 -3.25 10.94 -20.53
CA MET A 429 -3.29 12.07 -21.48
C MET A 429 -1.99 12.87 -21.43
N ALA A 430 -1.52 13.24 -20.23
CA ALA A 430 -0.27 13.99 -20.06
C ALA A 430 0.94 13.23 -20.65
N TYR A 431 1.00 11.92 -20.44
CA TYR A 431 2.05 11.07 -21.03
C TYR A 431 1.96 11.02 -22.55
N ASN A 432 0.77 10.73 -23.10
CA ASN A 432 0.56 10.60 -24.55
C ASN A 432 0.81 11.92 -25.32
N GLU A 433 0.63 13.06 -24.67
CA GLU A 433 0.87 14.40 -25.20
C GLU A 433 2.31 14.90 -24.95
N GLY A 434 3.19 14.08 -24.36
CA GLY A 434 4.57 14.45 -24.07
C GLY A 434 4.73 15.56 -23.01
N ARG A 435 3.73 15.76 -22.16
CA ARG A 435 3.74 16.78 -21.09
C ARG A 435 4.19 16.25 -19.72
N MET A 436 4.54 14.94 -19.64
CA MET A 436 5.02 14.34 -18.43
C MET A 436 6.53 14.54 -18.31
N SER A 437 7.00 14.86 -17.11
CA SER A 437 8.42 15.00 -16.79
C SER A 437 8.77 14.22 -15.54
N ASP A 438 10.02 13.78 -15.46
CA ASP A 438 10.54 13.13 -14.26
C ASP A 438 11.02 14.17 -13.25
N TYR A 439 10.98 13.76 -11.99
CA TYR A 439 11.56 14.50 -10.87
C TYR A 439 12.27 13.53 -9.93
N ILE A 440 13.52 13.82 -9.65
CA ILE A 440 14.33 13.11 -8.67
C ILE A 440 14.74 14.14 -7.61
N PRO A 441 14.44 13.92 -6.31
CA PRO A 441 14.84 14.83 -5.26
C PRO A 441 16.35 15.02 -5.24
N THR A 442 16.80 16.26 -5.13
CA THR A 442 18.21 16.59 -4.92
C THR A 442 18.68 16.13 -3.53
N ASP A 443 19.98 16.07 -3.29
CA ASP A 443 20.50 15.78 -1.95
C ASP A 443 20.08 16.87 -0.94
N GLU A 444 19.96 18.13 -1.38
CA GLU A 444 19.46 19.22 -0.54
C GLU A 444 17.99 19.05 -0.16
N ASP A 445 17.15 18.55 -1.08
CA ASP A 445 15.74 18.24 -0.78
C ASP A 445 15.64 17.15 0.28
N LEU A 446 16.49 16.12 0.17
CA LEU A 446 16.53 15.01 1.13
C LEU A 446 17.06 15.48 2.49
N GLU A 447 18.15 16.27 2.53
CA GLU A 447 18.69 16.77 3.80
C GLU A 447 17.68 17.67 4.54
N ARG A 448 16.90 18.47 3.82
CA ARG A 448 15.77 19.23 4.43
C ARG A 448 14.73 18.30 5.05
N GLY A 449 14.41 17.20 4.38
CA GLY A 449 13.53 16.17 4.92
C GLY A 449 14.12 15.51 6.16
N PHE A 450 15.37 15.05 6.07
CA PHE A 450 16.09 14.38 7.15
C PHE A 450 16.25 15.26 8.41
N ALA A 451 16.31 16.56 8.25
CA ALA A 451 16.35 17.49 9.39
C ALA A 451 15.10 17.39 10.29
N SER A 452 13.99 16.83 9.80
CA SER A 452 12.77 16.61 10.59
C SER A 452 12.77 15.30 11.40
N ILE A 453 13.71 14.39 11.11
CA ILE A 453 13.84 13.10 11.83
C ILE A 453 14.24 13.39 13.28
N PRO A 454 13.50 12.90 14.27
CA PRO A 454 13.82 13.15 15.67
C PRO A 454 15.19 12.61 16.07
N SER A 455 15.95 13.42 16.80
CA SER A 455 17.14 12.94 17.50
C SER A 455 16.71 12.27 18.80
N LEU A 456 16.92 10.98 18.93
CA LEU A 456 16.53 10.18 20.10
C LEU A 456 17.78 9.67 20.83
N PRO A 457 18.33 10.41 21.80
CA PRO A 457 19.54 10.00 22.53
C PRO A 457 19.35 8.64 23.22
N GLY A 458 20.25 7.69 22.93
CA GLY A 458 20.22 6.36 23.55
C GLY A 458 19.23 5.35 22.93
N ILE A 459 18.52 5.72 21.85
CA ILE A 459 17.65 4.83 21.09
C ILE A 459 18.23 4.71 19.67
N GLN A 460 18.67 3.51 19.32
CA GLN A 460 19.21 3.17 17.98
C GLN A 460 18.13 2.59 17.08
#